data_66f09fba7df3b1b1e033248d2d1ee0cc
#
_entry.id   66f09fba7df3b1b1e033248d2d1ee0cc
#
_cell.length_a   1.000
_cell.length_b   1.000
_cell.length_c   1.000
_cell.angle_alpha   90.00
_cell.angle_beta   90.00
_cell.angle_gamma   90.00
#
_symmetry.space_group_name_H-M   'P 1'
#
loop_
_entity.id
_entity.type
_entity.pdbx_description
1 polymer ?
#
loop_
_entity_poly.entity_id
_entity_poly.type
_entity_poly.pdbx_seq_one_letter_code
_entity_poly.pdbx_strand_id
1 'polypeptide(L)'
;MRYRILIAACLLPLGLHAQAQDLPDNLDFSLDGIGISNDLFAPDEDNTPAWLQPFTFRLSQQLIAQSNPHSISLADGSRAEKNAYVENHRSSLLLRYQNPFAPGWLLQASGQVKLYWPGDYEYRANRDHIDTEFRLNEFFLQRSEGNSSVKLGAQTVVWGENIGNSVLDVINTSEFRDLTIIDIEDARLNQWMLVWERFYGNHQWSSFVNLYPEFNPPPVRGSPFFFEPAFNLTDYRRDKALFEAGTQMRWSLTGSDISVMAAYLYENQLHYSAPPSGMGNALSEAGDYLLLGVSANRAIGRLLLNLDIAYSHDILVDVMMANGSDTGTVAVRKLGGTAGFEYAIDNEQNLLLGVTAETLLKTDEALAPGQRLLVDRHTGNALLRYSNSLRNGDLLLSVTMQSALDAASVLGSVALQYTLSNHLSLTTQAIATRADNDSALAPLDGDLRLGMTLSWTF
;
A
#
# COMPACT_ATOMS: atom_id res chain seq x y z
N MET A 1 19.42 -32.30 2.17
CA MET A 1 18.27 -31.62 2.76
C MET A 1 18.67 -30.16 2.91
N ARG A 2 18.24 -29.31 1.99
CA ARG A 2 18.50 -27.87 2.04
C ARG A 2 17.33 -27.25 2.80
N TYR A 3 17.54 -26.90 4.06
CA TYR A 3 16.59 -26.10 4.83
C TYR A 3 16.60 -24.69 4.23
N ARG A 4 15.59 -24.34 3.45
CA ARG A 4 15.30 -22.96 3.09
C ARG A 4 14.61 -22.32 4.29
N ILE A 5 15.36 -21.54 5.04
CA ILE A 5 14.80 -20.62 6.02
C ILE A 5 14.22 -19.48 5.20
N LEU A 6 12.94 -19.57 4.87
CA LEU A 6 12.18 -18.43 4.37
C LEU A 6 11.85 -17.55 5.58
N ILE A 7 12.76 -16.64 5.91
CA ILE A 7 12.38 -15.46 6.67
C ILE A 7 11.49 -14.65 5.74
N ALA A 8 10.28 -14.34 6.16
CA ALA A 8 9.27 -13.58 5.43
C ALA A 8 9.67 -12.10 5.22
N ALA A 9 10.95 -11.84 4.95
CA ALA A 9 11.51 -10.50 4.77
C ALA A 9 11.42 -9.97 3.33
N CYS A 10 10.97 -10.75 2.37
CA CYS A 10 10.88 -10.36 0.97
C CYS A 10 9.46 -10.42 0.41
N LEU A 11 8.47 -9.94 1.14
CA LEU A 11 7.38 -9.27 0.48
C LEU A 11 7.90 -7.87 0.14
N LEU A 12 8.64 -7.78 -0.97
CA LEU A 12 8.78 -6.52 -1.68
C LEU A 12 7.43 -5.85 -1.70
N PRO A 13 7.36 -4.52 -1.50
CA PRO A 13 6.10 -3.83 -1.63
C PRO A 13 5.58 -4.04 -3.05
N LEU A 14 4.81 -5.08 -3.27
CA LEU A 14 3.85 -5.14 -4.34
C LEU A 14 2.76 -4.15 -3.95
N GLY A 15 3.22 -2.91 -3.68
CA GLY A 15 2.34 -1.82 -3.35
C GLY A 15 1.53 -1.47 -4.57
N LEU A 16 0.25 -1.76 -4.52
CA LEU A 16 -0.73 -1.09 -5.33
C LEU A 16 -0.78 0.38 -4.87
N HIS A 17 0.20 1.17 -5.31
CA HIS A 17 0.28 2.59 -5.00
C HIS A 17 -0.14 3.37 -6.23
N ALA A 18 -1.32 3.92 -6.25
CA ALA A 18 -1.70 4.95 -7.19
C ALA A 18 -1.79 6.28 -6.44
N GLN A 19 -1.20 7.31 -7.00
CA GLN A 19 -1.35 8.69 -6.52
C GLN A 19 -2.36 9.43 -7.37
N ALA A 20 -3.21 10.20 -6.69
CA ALA A 20 -3.93 11.27 -7.33
C ALA A 20 -3.00 12.48 -7.46
N GLN A 21 -2.78 12.97 -8.66
CA GLN A 21 -2.19 14.27 -8.93
C GLN A 21 -3.21 15.19 -9.56
N ASP A 22 -3.19 16.45 -9.13
CA ASP A 22 -3.90 17.54 -9.77
C ASP A 22 -3.39 17.71 -11.21
N LEU A 23 -4.05 17.08 -12.16
CA LEU A 23 -3.94 17.42 -13.57
C LEU A 23 -4.77 18.69 -13.83
N PRO A 24 -4.43 19.51 -14.85
CA PRO A 24 -5.15 20.72 -15.12
C PRO A 24 -6.64 20.45 -15.30
N ASP A 25 -7.48 21.38 -14.83
CA ASP A 25 -8.94 21.35 -14.61
C ASP A 25 -9.86 20.73 -15.69
N ASN A 26 -9.32 20.10 -16.73
CA ASN A 26 -10.07 19.45 -17.80
C ASN A 26 -9.78 17.95 -17.98
N LEU A 27 -8.96 17.35 -17.11
CA LEU A 27 -8.71 15.91 -17.06
C LEU A 27 -8.77 15.48 -15.60
N ASP A 28 -9.98 15.32 -15.09
CA ASP A 28 -10.24 14.79 -13.77
C ASP A 28 -9.96 13.28 -13.77
N PHE A 29 -8.68 12.93 -13.62
CA PHE A 29 -8.25 11.58 -13.31
C PHE A 29 -8.09 11.49 -11.80
N SER A 30 -9.19 11.41 -11.08
CA SER A 30 -9.15 10.95 -9.69
C SER A 30 -8.77 9.47 -9.70
N LEU A 31 -7.51 9.21 -9.41
CA LEU A 31 -6.94 7.87 -9.25
C LEU A 31 -7.19 7.36 -7.82
N ASP A 32 -8.35 7.61 -7.28
CA ASP A 32 -8.89 6.85 -6.18
C ASP A 32 -9.13 5.44 -6.72
N GLY A 33 -8.25 4.55 -6.42
CA GLY A 33 -8.12 3.11 -6.77
C GLY A 33 -9.08 2.44 -7.71
N ILE A 34 -9.79 2.82 -8.50
CA ILE A 34 -10.70 2.67 -9.62
C ILE A 34 -11.54 3.96 -9.61
N GLY A 35 -11.11 4.95 -10.37
CA GLY A 35 -11.66 6.29 -10.47
C GLY A 35 -13.17 6.44 -10.34
N ILE A 36 -13.62 6.51 -9.10
CA ILE A 36 -14.92 7.08 -8.82
C ILE A 36 -14.61 8.43 -8.20
N SER A 37 -14.86 9.51 -8.94
CA SER A 37 -14.95 10.81 -8.31
C SER A 37 -16.02 10.73 -7.23
N ASN A 38 -15.74 11.23 -6.04
CA ASN A 38 -16.74 11.39 -4.98
C ASN A 38 -17.96 12.20 -5.45
N ASP A 39 -17.87 12.91 -6.56
CA ASP A 39 -18.94 13.71 -7.17
C ASP A 39 -20.03 12.87 -7.85
N LEU A 40 -19.76 11.63 -8.27
CA LEU A 40 -20.78 10.74 -8.82
C LEU A 40 -21.76 10.22 -7.75
N PHE A 41 -21.41 10.33 -6.48
CA PHE A 41 -22.21 9.87 -5.35
C PHE A 41 -22.59 11.02 -4.38
N ALA A 42 -22.45 12.28 -4.81
CA ALA A 42 -23.01 13.38 -4.04
C ALA A 42 -24.52 13.12 -3.88
N PRO A 43 -25.04 13.07 -2.66
CA PRO A 43 -26.49 12.96 -2.47
C PRO A 43 -27.15 14.13 -3.19
N ASP A 44 -28.36 13.93 -3.72
CA ASP A 44 -29.17 15.02 -4.27
C ASP A 44 -29.21 16.13 -3.23
N GLU A 45 -28.42 17.19 -3.45
CA GLU A 45 -28.19 18.27 -2.44
C GLU A 45 -29.49 18.93 -2.00
N ASP A 46 -30.55 18.86 -2.81
CA ASP A 46 -31.82 19.54 -2.57
C ASP A 46 -32.65 18.94 -1.43
N ASN A 47 -32.39 17.71 -0.95
CA ASN A 47 -33.19 17.05 0.09
C ASN A 47 -32.42 16.53 1.29
N THR A 48 -31.08 16.61 1.31
CA THR A 48 -30.29 16.11 2.44
C THR A 48 -30.36 17.10 3.60
N PRO A 49 -30.79 16.69 4.80
CA PRO A 49 -30.80 17.56 5.98
C PRO A 49 -29.40 18.16 6.24
N ALA A 50 -29.32 19.45 6.54
CA ALA A 50 -28.06 20.19 6.69
C ALA A 50 -27.06 19.54 7.68
N TRP A 51 -27.54 18.82 8.69
CA TRP A 51 -26.71 18.12 9.65
C TRP A 51 -26.08 16.84 9.10
N LEU A 52 -26.63 16.28 8.01
CA LEU A 52 -26.12 15.09 7.33
C LEU A 52 -25.15 15.42 6.18
N GLN A 53 -25.19 16.63 5.64
CA GLN A 53 -24.32 17.06 4.53
C GLN A 53 -22.82 16.83 4.75
N PRO A 54 -22.25 16.97 5.98
CA PRO A 54 -20.85 16.67 6.23
C PRO A 54 -20.50 15.19 6.26
N PHE A 55 -21.49 14.30 6.21
CA PHE A 55 -21.29 12.85 6.36
C PHE A 55 -21.44 12.13 5.01
N THR A 56 -20.59 11.15 4.80
CA THR A 56 -20.74 10.14 3.73
C THR A 56 -20.66 8.75 4.37
N PHE A 57 -21.60 7.89 4.00
CA PHE A 57 -21.66 6.51 4.47
C PHE A 57 -21.51 5.57 3.27
N ARG A 58 -20.65 4.57 3.37
CA ARG A 58 -20.52 3.49 2.39
C ARG A 58 -20.67 2.15 3.09
N LEU A 59 -21.72 1.44 2.76
CA LEU A 59 -21.94 0.06 3.19
C LEU A 59 -21.52 -0.87 2.05
N SER A 60 -20.68 -1.85 2.32
CA SER A 60 -20.22 -2.81 1.32
C SER A 60 -20.37 -4.24 1.81
N GLN A 61 -20.70 -5.13 0.89
CA GLN A 61 -20.68 -6.57 1.10
C GLN A 61 -19.76 -7.20 0.07
N GLN A 62 -18.70 -7.87 0.53
CA GLN A 62 -17.70 -8.52 -0.29
C GLN A 62 -17.79 -10.05 -0.16
N LEU A 63 -17.70 -10.73 -1.30
CA LEU A 63 -17.56 -12.18 -1.41
C LEU A 63 -16.42 -12.47 -2.39
N ILE A 64 -15.42 -13.25 -1.96
CA ILE A 64 -14.34 -13.73 -2.83
C ILE A 64 -14.23 -15.24 -2.64
N ALA A 65 -14.26 -15.95 -3.75
CA ALA A 65 -14.06 -17.39 -3.79
C ALA A 65 -12.70 -17.72 -4.43
N GLN A 66 -11.97 -18.64 -3.83
CA GLN A 66 -10.77 -19.20 -4.40
C GLN A 66 -11.11 -20.50 -5.13
N SER A 67 -10.58 -20.66 -6.33
CA SER A 67 -10.88 -21.82 -7.17
C SER A 67 -9.92 -23.00 -6.96
N ASN A 68 -8.71 -22.73 -6.42
CA ASN A 68 -7.68 -23.74 -6.23
C ASN A 68 -7.55 -24.17 -4.77
N PRO A 69 -7.32 -25.46 -4.49
CA PRO A 69 -7.00 -25.91 -3.15
C PRO A 69 -5.64 -25.34 -2.70
N HIS A 70 -5.56 -24.95 -1.46
CA HIS A 70 -4.30 -24.52 -0.84
C HIS A 70 -4.24 -24.90 0.63
N SER A 71 -3.04 -24.84 1.18
CA SER A 71 -2.78 -25.17 2.57
C SER A 71 -2.67 -23.88 3.39
N ILE A 72 -3.42 -23.80 4.49
CA ILE A 72 -3.36 -22.67 5.43
C ILE A 72 -2.80 -23.13 6.78
N SER A 73 -2.07 -22.23 7.43
CA SER A 73 -1.64 -22.45 8.82
C SER A 73 -2.78 -22.08 9.78
N LEU A 74 -3.13 -22.99 10.67
CA LEU A 74 -4.14 -22.76 11.70
C LEU A 74 -3.53 -22.13 12.95
N ALA A 75 -4.38 -21.57 13.82
CA ALA A 75 -3.95 -20.94 15.07
C ALA A 75 -3.21 -21.88 16.04
N ASP A 76 -3.46 -23.19 15.94
CA ASP A 76 -2.78 -24.23 16.72
C ASP A 76 -1.43 -24.68 16.13
N GLY A 77 -1.01 -24.08 15.02
CA GLY A 77 0.21 -24.42 14.30
C GLY A 77 0.07 -25.58 13.33
N SER A 78 -1.08 -26.22 13.24
CA SER A 78 -1.34 -27.26 12.25
C SER A 78 -1.60 -26.63 10.86
N ARG A 79 -1.54 -27.47 9.81
CA ARG A 79 -1.92 -27.08 8.44
C ARG A 79 -3.20 -27.77 8.04
N ALA A 80 -4.09 -27.04 7.44
CA ALA A 80 -5.30 -27.56 6.84
C ALA A 80 -5.27 -27.33 5.32
N GLU A 81 -5.46 -28.40 4.55
CA GLU A 81 -5.73 -28.27 3.14
C GLU A 81 -7.19 -27.84 2.94
N LYS A 82 -7.40 -26.88 2.05
CA LYS A 82 -8.70 -26.39 1.70
C LYS A 82 -8.95 -26.56 0.22
N ASN A 83 -10.12 -27.05 -0.08
CA ASN A 83 -10.68 -27.04 -1.43
C ASN A 83 -11.16 -25.63 -1.79
N ALA A 84 -11.51 -25.42 -3.06
CA ALA A 84 -12.15 -24.20 -3.52
C ALA A 84 -13.38 -23.83 -2.67
N TYR A 85 -13.45 -22.58 -2.19
CA TYR A 85 -14.52 -22.10 -1.28
C TYR A 85 -14.54 -20.57 -1.22
N VAL A 86 -15.58 -20.03 -0.57
CA VAL A 86 -15.64 -18.61 -0.22
C VAL A 86 -14.57 -18.31 0.82
N GLU A 87 -13.68 -17.40 0.52
CA GLU A 87 -12.54 -17.05 1.37
C GLU A 87 -12.72 -15.69 2.03
N ASN A 88 -13.19 -14.69 1.28
CA ASN A 88 -13.57 -13.41 1.84
C ASN A 88 -15.09 -13.33 1.90
N HIS A 89 -15.62 -13.17 3.11
CA HIS A 89 -17.03 -12.96 3.36
C HIS A 89 -17.17 -11.84 4.38
N ARG A 90 -17.21 -10.59 3.89
CA ARG A 90 -17.07 -9.40 4.72
C ARG A 90 -18.15 -8.38 4.44
N SER A 91 -18.67 -7.79 5.51
CA SER A 91 -19.42 -6.54 5.42
C SER A 91 -18.57 -5.42 5.97
N SER A 92 -18.62 -4.25 5.35
CA SER A 92 -17.94 -3.06 5.88
C SER A 92 -18.84 -1.84 5.87
N LEU A 93 -18.70 -1.01 6.88
CA LEU A 93 -19.32 0.31 6.95
C LEU A 93 -18.19 1.35 7.09
N LEU A 94 -18.01 2.16 6.06
CA LEU A 94 -17.16 3.34 6.09
C LEU A 94 -18.02 4.56 6.43
N LEU A 95 -17.56 5.34 7.41
CA LEU A 95 -18.11 6.65 7.76
C LEU A 95 -17.02 7.69 7.50
N ARG A 96 -17.34 8.71 6.69
CA ARG A 96 -16.50 9.90 6.48
C ARG A 96 -17.27 11.14 6.95
N TYR A 97 -16.58 11.99 7.67
CA TYR A 97 -17.06 13.31 8.10
C TYR A 97 -16.07 14.36 7.65
N GLN A 98 -16.54 15.35 6.90
CA GLN A 98 -15.73 16.47 6.45
C GLN A 98 -16.50 17.78 6.66
N ASN A 99 -15.95 18.67 7.48
CA ASN A 99 -16.65 19.91 7.82
C ASN A 99 -15.69 21.12 7.92
N PRO A 100 -15.81 22.10 7.02
CA PRO A 100 -15.18 23.41 7.16
C PRO A 100 -15.96 24.25 8.20
N PHE A 101 -15.72 24.04 9.49
CA PHE A 101 -16.52 24.63 10.59
C PHE A 101 -16.21 26.11 10.86
N ALA A 102 -15.09 26.64 10.34
CA ALA A 102 -14.74 28.06 10.42
C ALA A 102 -13.85 28.46 9.24
N PRO A 103 -13.73 29.76 8.87
CA PRO A 103 -12.85 30.21 7.80
C PRO A 103 -11.41 29.70 7.97
N GLY A 104 -10.92 28.94 7.00
CA GLY A 104 -9.60 28.33 7.01
C GLY A 104 -9.44 27.14 7.95
N TRP A 105 -10.48 26.64 8.60
CA TRP A 105 -10.45 25.43 9.43
C TRP A 105 -11.27 24.32 8.79
N LEU A 106 -10.66 23.13 8.70
CA LEU A 106 -11.31 21.90 8.23
C LEU A 106 -11.07 20.79 9.26
N LEU A 107 -12.13 20.09 9.64
CA LEU A 107 -12.05 18.84 10.37
C LEU A 107 -12.43 17.70 9.41
N GLN A 108 -11.54 16.74 9.26
CA GLN A 108 -11.81 15.49 8.54
C GLN A 108 -11.69 14.33 9.51
N ALA A 109 -12.66 13.42 9.46
CA ALA A 109 -12.66 12.19 10.23
C ALA A 109 -13.25 11.07 9.37
N SER A 110 -12.57 9.95 9.23
CA SER A 110 -13.10 8.76 8.60
C SER A 110 -12.68 7.50 9.33
N GLY A 111 -13.58 6.54 9.38
CA GLY A 111 -13.34 5.25 10.02
C GLY A 111 -14.16 4.17 9.37
N GLN A 112 -13.67 2.94 9.44
CA GLN A 112 -14.29 1.77 8.86
C GLN A 112 -14.48 0.70 9.93
N VAL A 113 -15.66 0.08 9.92
CA VAL A 113 -15.94 -1.14 10.68
C VAL A 113 -16.06 -2.27 9.67
N LYS A 114 -15.27 -3.34 9.85
CA LYS A 114 -15.37 -4.58 9.08
C LYS A 114 -15.94 -5.68 9.95
N LEU A 115 -16.88 -6.44 9.41
CA LEU A 115 -17.43 -7.65 9.99
C LEU A 115 -17.00 -8.84 9.14
N TYR A 116 -16.27 -9.76 9.73
CA TYR A 116 -15.82 -10.99 9.09
C TYR A 116 -16.78 -12.10 9.45
N TRP A 117 -17.53 -12.57 8.44
CA TRP A 117 -18.55 -13.62 8.63
C TRP A 117 -17.89 -15.00 8.75
N PRO A 118 -18.59 -16.00 9.30
CA PRO A 118 -18.11 -17.37 9.28
C PRO A 118 -17.70 -17.83 7.88
N GLY A 119 -16.51 -18.42 7.76
CA GLY A 119 -15.94 -18.80 6.48
C GLY A 119 -14.90 -17.83 5.92
N ASP A 120 -14.89 -16.57 6.31
CA ASP A 120 -13.80 -15.63 6.00
C ASP A 120 -12.48 -16.11 6.64
N TYR A 121 -11.30 -15.74 6.17
CA TYR A 121 -10.01 -16.19 6.72
C TYR A 121 -9.44 -15.27 7.80
N GLU A 122 -9.86 -14.04 7.88
CA GLU A 122 -9.32 -13.05 8.81
C GLU A 122 -9.66 -13.40 10.27
N TYR A 123 -8.76 -13.11 11.21
CA TYR A 123 -8.90 -13.31 12.68
C TYR A 123 -9.26 -14.72 13.15
N ARG A 124 -8.64 -15.77 12.61
CA ARG A 124 -9.16 -17.10 12.80
C ARG A 124 -8.40 -18.03 13.74
N ALA A 125 -8.78 -17.97 14.98
CA ALA A 125 -8.70 -19.14 15.85
C ALA A 125 -9.97 -20.00 15.79
N ASN A 126 -11.13 -19.39 15.58
CA ASN A 126 -12.42 -20.10 15.49
C ASN A 126 -13.31 -19.51 14.39
N ARG A 127 -13.48 -20.26 13.30
CA ARG A 127 -14.21 -19.84 12.10
C ARG A 127 -15.73 -19.81 12.21
N ASP A 128 -16.26 -20.25 13.32
CA ASP A 128 -17.72 -20.29 13.57
C ASP A 128 -18.24 -18.99 14.17
N HIS A 129 -17.34 -18.03 14.45
CA HIS A 129 -17.69 -16.74 15.02
C HIS A 129 -17.59 -15.60 14.00
N ILE A 130 -18.36 -14.54 14.26
CA ILE A 130 -18.23 -13.26 13.58
C ILE A 130 -17.15 -12.48 14.30
N ASP A 131 -16.13 -12.05 13.56
CA ASP A 131 -15.10 -11.17 14.04
C ASP A 131 -15.32 -9.73 13.55
N THR A 132 -14.78 -8.76 14.26
CA THR A 132 -14.93 -7.34 13.94
C THR A 132 -13.57 -6.66 13.98
N GLU A 133 -13.35 -5.77 13.01
CA GLU A 133 -12.21 -4.86 12.99
C GLU A 133 -12.73 -3.43 12.93
N PHE A 134 -12.17 -2.57 13.76
CA PHE A 134 -12.36 -1.13 13.66
C PHE A 134 -11.07 -0.51 13.15
N ARG A 135 -11.16 0.26 12.07
CA ARG A 135 -10.03 0.99 11.48
C ARG A 135 -10.34 2.48 11.47
N LEU A 136 -9.44 3.26 12.05
CA LEU A 136 -9.40 4.69 11.82
C LEU A 136 -8.67 4.92 10.49
N ASN A 137 -9.34 5.54 9.52
CA ASN A 137 -8.70 5.93 8.27
C ASN A 137 -8.07 7.31 8.48
N GLU A 138 -8.73 8.38 8.13
CA GLU A 138 -8.22 9.73 8.35
C GLU A 138 -8.85 10.37 9.59
N PHE A 139 -8.05 11.11 10.32
CA PHE A 139 -8.56 11.96 11.42
C PHE A 139 -7.62 13.13 11.62
N PHE A 140 -7.89 14.25 10.98
CA PHE A 140 -7.03 15.42 11.12
C PHE A 140 -7.81 16.73 11.22
N LEU A 141 -7.16 17.70 11.86
CA LEU A 141 -7.54 19.10 11.87
C LEU A 141 -6.59 19.88 10.97
N GLN A 142 -7.14 20.62 10.02
CA GLN A 142 -6.39 21.50 9.12
C GLN A 142 -6.67 22.96 9.43
N ARG A 143 -5.61 23.78 9.42
CA ARG A 143 -5.67 25.24 9.41
C ARG A 143 -4.97 25.77 8.18
N SER A 144 -5.68 26.49 7.35
CA SER A 144 -5.15 27.19 6.17
C SER A 144 -5.25 28.70 6.38
N GLU A 145 -4.15 29.42 6.14
CA GLU A 145 -4.10 30.87 6.26
C GLU A 145 -3.13 31.45 5.22
N GLY A 146 -3.65 32.30 4.37
CA GLY A 146 -2.88 32.84 3.23
C GLY A 146 -2.34 31.71 2.35
N ASN A 147 -1.04 31.64 2.20
CA ASN A 147 -0.33 30.65 1.39
C ASN A 147 0.22 29.48 2.24
N SER A 148 -0.27 29.24 3.44
CA SER A 148 0.22 28.20 4.32
C SER A 148 -0.90 27.33 4.83
N SER A 149 -0.64 26.04 4.98
CA SER A 149 -1.55 25.05 5.57
C SER A 149 -0.81 24.20 6.60
N VAL A 150 -1.48 23.89 7.69
CA VAL A 150 -1.00 22.96 8.72
C VAL A 150 -2.08 21.93 8.95
N LYS A 151 -1.71 20.64 8.90
CA LYS A 151 -2.59 19.51 9.23
C LYS A 151 -1.99 18.74 10.41
N LEU A 152 -2.80 18.42 11.39
CA LEU A 152 -2.41 17.62 12.56
C LEU A 152 -3.39 16.47 12.75
N GLY A 153 -2.88 15.24 12.73
CA GLY A 153 -3.69 14.04 12.96
C GLY A 153 -3.26 12.84 12.12
N ALA A 154 -4.13 11.83 12.06
CA ALA A 154 -3.94 10.65 11.25
C ALA A 154 -4.22 10.98 9.78
N GLN A 155 -3.20 10.89 8.94
CA GLN A 155 -3.22 11.23 7.52
C GLN A 155 -2.14 10.50 6.77
N THR A 156 -2.19 10.54 5.44
CA THR A 156 -1.13 10.05 4.56
C THR A 156 -0.29 11.21 4.03
N VAL A 157 1.00 10.95 3.80
CA VAL A 157 1.91 11.84 3.08
C VAL A 157 2.57 11.03 1.97
N VAL A 158 2.34 11.42 0.73
CA VAL A 158 2.82 10.67 -0.43
C VAL A 158 3.85 11.48 -1.19
N TRP A 159 5.00 10.85 -1.47
CA TRP A 159 6.07 11.40 -2.28
C TRP A 159 6.31 10.55 -3.52
N GLY A 160 6.79 11.17 -4.58
CA GLY A 160 6.99 10.54 -5.88
C GLY A 160 5.87 10.87 -6.87
N GLU A 161 6.15 10.70 -8.14
CA GLU A 161 5.26 11.01 -9.26
C GLU A 161 4.79 9.74 -9.98
N ASN A 162 5.37 8.57 -9.65
CA ASN A 162 5.00 7.30 -10.27
C ASN A 162 3.81 6.67 -9.56
N ILE A 163 2.78 6.43 -10.32
CA ILE A 163 1.56 5.82 -9.81
C ILE A 163 1.79 4.33 -9.55
N GLY A 164 1.62 3.94 -8.29
CA GLY A 164 1.55 2.54 -7.90
C GLY A 164 2.88 1.83 -7.67
N ASN A 165 4.02 2.45 -7.94
CA ASN A 165 5.31 1.78 -7.80
C ASN A 165 6.49 2.76 -7.56
N SER A 166 6.27 3.89 -6.89
CA SER A 166 7.33 4.85 -6.63
C SER A 166 8.30 4.37 -5.55
N VAL A 167 9.61 4.45 -5.81
CA VAL A 167 10.66 4.23 -4.80
C VAL A 167 10.68 5.31 -3.71
N LEU A 168 9.88 6.36 -3.84
CA LEU A 168 9.76 7.48 -2.90
C LEU A 168 8.50 7.40 -2.03
N ASP A 169 7.56 6.50 -2.34
CA ASP A 169 6.34 6.30 -1.55
C ASP A 169 6.58 5.33 -0.39
N VAL A 170 7.36 5.80 0.58
CA VAL A 170 7.86 5.00 1.71
C VAL A 170 7.47 5.55 3.08
N ILE A 171 6.73 6.68 3.12
CA ILE A 171 6.39 7.35 4.38
C ILE A 171 5.25 6.64 5.10
N ASN A 172 4.26 6.15 4.35
CA ASN A 172 3.10 5.49 4.93
C ASN A 172 3.32 3.99 5.02
N THR A 173 2.76 3.37 6.05
CA THR A 173 2.64 1.91 6.13
C THR A 173 1.57 1.42 5.16
N SER A 174 1.65 0.15 4.79
CA SER A 174 0.75 -0.48 3.83
C SER A 174 0.06 -1.71 4.42
N GLU A 175 -1.16 -1.96 3.95
CA GLU A 175 -1.95 -3.13 4.32
C GLU A 175 -1.49 -4.35 3.51
N PHE A 176 -0.67 -5.20 4.10
CA PHE A 176 -0.15 -6.42 3.47
C PHE A 176 -0.86 -7.70 3.92
N ARG A 177 -1.82 -7.60 4.82
CA ARG A 177 -2.53 -8.78 5.33
C ARG A 177 -3.44 -9.41 4.27
N ASP A 178 -3.82 -8.62 3.26
CA ASP A 178 -4.74 -9.05 2.20
C ASP A 178 -4.32 -8.51 0.83
N LEU A 179 -3.80 -9.39 -0.03
CA LEU A 179 -3.43 -9.04 -1.40
C LEU A 179 -4.62 -8.92 -2.36
N THR A 180 -5.85 -9.14 -1.89
CA THR A 180 -7.06 -8.96 -2.69
C THR A 180 -7.59 -7.53 -2.67
N ILE A 181 -6.97 -6.65 -1.88
CA ILE A 181 -7.32 -5.24 -1.82
C ILE A 181 -6.97 -4.58 -3.15
N ILE A 182 -7.96 -4.00 -3.79
CA ILE A 182 -7.81 -3.27 -5.06
C ILE A 182 -7.79 -1.77 -4.81
N ASP A 183 -8.49 -1.31 -3.76
CA ASP A 183 -8.62 0.08 -3.39
C ASP A 183 -7.37 0.56 -2.64
N ILE A 184 -6.78 1.63 -3.12
CA ILE A 184 -5.55 2.20 -2.56
C ILE A 184 -5.80 2.88 -1.22
N GLU A 185 -6.96 3.48 -1.00
CA GLU A 185 -7.34 4.02 0.30
C GLU A 185 -7.35 2.92 1.35
N ASP A 186 -7.80 1.72 0.99
CA ASP A 186 -7.76 0.56 1.86
C ASP A 186 -6.35 -0.05 1.99
N ALA A 187 -5.48 0.14 1.00
CA ALA A 187 -4.11 -0.38 0.99
C ALA A 187 -3.13 0.47 1.79
N ARG A 188 -3.34 1.80 1.89
CA ARG A 188 -2.51 2.69 2.70
C ARG A 188 -3.06 2.84 4.10
N LEU A 189 -2.15 2.80 5.07
CA LEU A 189 -2.47 3.02 6.47
C LEU A 189 -2.03 4.43 6.87
N ASN A 190 -2.96 5.19 7.43
CA ASN A 190 -2.70 6.56 7.89
C ASN A 190 -1.84 6.54 9.15
N GLN A 191 -0.96 7.52 9.29
CA GLN A 191 -0.11 7.70 10.47
C GLN A 191 -0.35 9.08 11.12
N TRP A 192 -0.08 9.17 12.43
CA TRP A 192 -0.25 10.40 13.19
C TRP A 192 0.88 11.39 12.92
N MET A 193 0.59 12.39 12.10
CA MET A 193 1.58 13.35 11.62
C MET A 193 1.15 14.79 11.86
N LEU A 194 2.15 15.66 11.99
CA LEU A 194 2.04 17.10 11.75
C LEU A 194 2.60 17.35 10.36
N VAL A 195 1.79 17.91 9.47
CA VAL A 195 2.19 18.30 8.11
C VAL A 195 2.04 19.80 7.97
N TRP A 196 3.06 20.46 7.44
CA TRP A 196 3.07 21.87 7.11
C TRP A 196 3.38 22.05 5.63
N GLU A 197 2.59 22.87 4.97
CA GLU A 197 2.72 23.17 3.55
C GLU A 197 2.73 24.70 3.35
N ARG A 198 3.52 25.15 2.41
CA ARG A 198 3.57 26.54 2.02
C ARG A 198 3.75 26.71 0.51
N PHE A 199 2.94 27.62 -0.07
CA PHE A 199 2.88 27.86 -1.50
C PHE A 199 3.47 29.24 -1.82
N TYR A 200 4.37 29.30 -2.83
CA TYR A 200 5.02 30.52 -3.30
C TYR A 200 5.00 30.56 -4.82
N GLY A 201 3.97 31.15 -5.41
CA GLY A 201 3.83 31.15 -6.86
C GLY A 201 3.78 29.73 -7.40
N ASN A 202 4.82 29.33 -8.13
CA ASN A 202 4.97 28.00 -8.70
C ASN A 202 5.84 27.04 -7.83
N HIS A 203 6.09 27.39 -6.57
CA HIS A 203 6.84 26.55 -5.64
C HIS A 203 5.96 26.13 -4.48
N GLN A 204 6.08 24.87 -4.08
CA GLN A 204 5.46 24.33 -2.87
C GLN A 204 6.56 23.78 -1.97
N TRP A 205 6.50 24.11 -0.71
CA TRP A 205 7.31 23.49 0.33
C TRP A 205 6.39 22.71 1.25
N SER A 206 6.68 21.43 1.44
CA SER A 206 5.96 20.54 2.37
C SER A 206 6.95 19.93 3.36
N SER A 207 6.54 19.82 4.62
CA SER A 207 7.34 19.15 5.66
C SER A 207 6.40 18.38 6.58
N PHE A 208 6.86 17.24 7.09
CA PHE A 208 6.11 16.45 8.05
C PHE A 208 6.98 16.04 9.24
N VAL A 209 6.32 15.77 10.35
CA VAL A 209 6.86 15.10 11.53
C VAL A 209 5.88 14.03 11.99
N ASN A 210 6.36 12.81 12.15
CA ASN A 210 5.64 11.67 12.71
C ASN A 210 6.29 11.29 14.05
N LEU A 211 5.55 11.45 15.14
CA LEU A 211 6.03 11.16 16.49
C LEU A 211 5.71 9.73 16.96
N TYR A 212 5.02 8.97 16.12
CA TYR A 212 4.63 7.60 16.42
C TYR A 212 4.63 6.74 15.14
N PRO A 213 5.81 6.51 14.53
CA PRO A 213 5.89 5.66 13.33
C PRO A 213 5.30 4.27 13.60
N GLU A 214 4.46 3.81 12.71
CA GLU A 214 3.88 2.47 12.72
C GLU A 214 4.58 1.59 11.69
N PHE A 215 4.39 0.27 11.79
CA PHE A 215 4.96 -0.70 10.87
C PHE A 215 3.85 -1.44 10.14
N ASN A 216 4.17 -1.99 8.97
CA ASN A 216 3.23 -2.79 8.21
C ASN A 216 2.70 -3.95 9.05
N PRO A 217 1.38 -4.11 9.19
CA PRO A 217 0.82 -5.23 9.92
C PRO A 217 1.15 -6.55 9.19
N PRO A 218 1.68 -7.56 9.89
CA PRO A 218 1.95 -8.85 9.28
C PRO A 218 0.65 -9.60 8.95
N PRO A 219 0.65 -10.47 7.93
CA PRO A 219 -0.48 -11.34 7.67
C PRO A 219 -0.87 -12.16 8.89
N VAL A 220 -2.16 -12.31 9.13
CA VAL A 220 -2.67 -13.06 10.28
C VAL A 220 -2.59 -14.57 10.06
N ARG A 221 -2.31 -15.32 11.11
CA ARG A 221 -2.26 -16.79 11.05
C ARG A 221 -3.64 -17.33 10.63
N GLY A 222 -3.65 -18.23 9.66
CA GLY A 222 -4.87 -18.77 9.05
C GLY A 222 -5.29 -18.06 7.76
N SER A 223 -4.65 -16.93 7.43
CA SER A 223 -4.74 -16.30 6.13
C SER A 223 -3.96 -17.10 5.08
N PRO A 224 -4.38 -17.13 3.80
CA PRO A 224 -3.60 -17.72 2.71
C PRO A 224 -2.29 -16.98 2.46
N PHE A 225 -2.16 -15.75 2.95
CA PHE A 225 -0.95 -14.91 2.84
C PHE A 225 0.01 -15.09 4.02
N PHE A 226 -0.38 -15.87 5.03
CA PHE A 226 0.47 -16.15 6.18
C PHE A 226 1.46 -17.27 5.86
N PHE A 227 2.73 -16.96 5.97
CA PHE A 227 3.81 -17.93 5.89
C PHE A 227 4.37 -18.20 7.29
N GLU A 228 4.42 -19.47 7.67
CA GLU A 228 4.93 -19.86 8.99
C GLU A 228 6.41 -19.43 9.08
N PRO A 229 6.76 -18.51 9.99
CA PRO A 229 8.15 -18.10 10.16
C PRO A 229 8.98 -19.24 10.77
N ALA A 230 10.28 -19.24 10.50
CA ALA A 230 11.19 -20.24 11.06
C ALA A 230 11.32 -20.16 12.58
N PHE A 231 10.97 -19.01 13.16
CA PHE A 231 11.03 -18.73 14.61
C PHE A 231 9.71 -18.12 15.06
N ASN A 232 9.40 -18.29 16.36
CA ASN A 232 8.32 -17.53 16.95
C ASN A 232 8.69 -16.04 16.94
N LEU A 233 7.90 -15.22 16.26
CA LEU A 233 8.08 -13.78 16.26
C LEU A 233 7.56 -13.19 17.56
N THR A 234 8.27 -12.19 18.09
CA THR A 234 7.77 -11.38 19.21
C THR A 234 7.17 -10.09 18.68
N ASP A 235 6.16 -9.60 19.39
CA ASP A 235 5.69 -8.24 19.15
C ASP A 235 6.84 -7.24 19.37
N TYR A 236 6.93 -6.26 18.49
CA TYR A 236 7.91 -5.21 18.62
C TYR A 236 7.64 -4.37 19.88
N ARG A 237 8.63 -4.30 20.76
CA ARG A 237 8.59 -3.45 21.95
C ARG A 237 9.32 -2.16 21.66
N ARG A 238 8.61 -1.04 21.80
CA ARG A 238 9.19 0.29 21.67
C ARG A 238 9.93 0.65 22.96
N ASP A 239 11.20 0.32 23.03
CA ASP A 239 12.05 0.65 24.19
C ASP A 239 12.47 2.12 24.21
N LYS A 240 12.32 2.82 23.07
CA LYS A 240 12.63 4.24 22.89
C LYS A 240 11.55 4.93 22.06
N ALA A 241 11.43 6.24 22.22
CA ALA A 241 10.58 7.03 21.34
C ALA A 241 11.17 7.04 19.92
N LEU A 242 10.33 6.70 18.94
CA LEU A 242 10.66 6.79 17.53
C LEU A 242 10.07 8.09 16.98
N PHE A 243 10.73 8.68 16.00
CA PHE A 243 10.17 9.81 15.25
C PHE A 243 10.69 9.80 13.82
N GLU A 244 9.88 10.29 12.90
CA GLU A 244 10.27 10.53 11.52
C GLU A 244 10.05 11.99 11.19
N ALA A 245 10.84 12.51 10.29
CA ALA A 245 10.66 13.86 9.78
C ALA A 245 11.20 13.95 8.35
N GLY A 246 10.54 14.77 7.55
CA GLY A 246 10.97 14.97 6.18
C GLY A 246 10.50 16.29 5.60
N THR A 247 11.10 16.65 4.49
CA THR A 247 10.78 17.86 3.73
C THR A 247 10.90 17.62 2.25
N GLN A 248 10.00 18.24 1.50
CA GLN A 248 9.96 18.22 0.04
C GLN A 248 9.83 19.65 -0.48
N MET A 249 10.50 19.94 -1.55
CA MET A 249 10.33 21.17 -2.31
C MET A 249 9.98 20.81 -3.75
N ARG A 250 8.84 21.32 -4.23
CA ARG A 250 8.30 21.10 -5.59
C ARG A 250 8.32 22.41 -6.37
N TRP A 251 8.69 22.32 -7.63
CA TRP A 251 8.60 23.38 -8.63
C TRP A 251 7.66 22.95 -9.74
N SER A 252 6.55 23.68 -9.92
CA SER A 252 5.64 23.47 -11.02
C SER A 252 6.02 24.37 -12.19
N LEU A 253 6.36 23.73 -13.30
CA LEU A 253 6.75 24.33 -14.55
C LEU A 253 5.67 24.10 -15.59
N THR A 254 5.73 24.77 -16.75
CA THR A 254 4.76 24.52 -17.81
C THR A 254 4.84 23.07 -18.32
N GLY A 255 3.85 22.26 -17.95
CA GLY A 255 3.74 20.84 -18.32
C GLY A 255 4.79 19.92 -17.66
N SER A 256 5.35 20.33 -16.53
CA SER A 256 6.29 19.51 -15.77
C SER A 256 6.30 19.90 -14.30
N ASP A 257 6.50 18.95 -13.42
CA ASP A 257 6.87 19.20 -12.03
C ASP A 257 8.22 18.57 -11.74
N ILE A 258 8.97 19.17 -10.84
CA ILE A 258 10.21 18.63 -10.30
C ILE A 258 10.16 18.77 -8.80
N SER A 259 10.52 17.72 -8.07
CA SER A 259 10.58 17.73 -6.61
C SER A 259 11.94 17.22 -6.14
N VAL A 260 12.42 17.79 -5.04
CA VAL A 260 13.54 17.24 -4.27
C VAL A 260 13.10 17.03 -2.83
N MET A 261 13.58 15.98 -2.20
CA MET A 261 13.14 15.60 -0.87
C MET A 261 14.24 14.97 -0.04
N ALA A 262 14.13 15.16 1.27
CA ALA A 262 14.99 14.53 2.24
C ALA A 262 14.18 14.15 3.49
N ALA A 263 14.42 12.96 4.03
CA ALA A 263 13.75 12.50 5.25
C ALA A 263 14.62 11.57 6.09
N TYR A 264 14.38 11.59 7.40
CA TYR A 264 14.79 10.57 8.34
C TYR A 264 13.57 9.72 8.65
N LEU A 265 13.63 8.44 8.35
CA LEU A 265 12.52 7.49 8.37
C LEU A 265 12.92 6.21 9.09
N TYR A 266 11.91 5.44 9.50
CA TYR A 266 12.03 4.02 9.82
C TYR A 266 11.56 3.18 8.64
N GLU A 267 12.15 1.99 8.48
CA GLU A 267 11.63 1.03 7.51
C GLU A 267 10.23 0.58 7.92
N ASN A 268 9.30 0.53 6.98
CA ASN A 268 7.92 0.13 7.25
C ASN A 268 7.79 -1.34 7.67
N GLN A 269 8.84 -2.14 7.49
CA GLN A 269 8.92 -3.53 7.93
C GLN A 269 9.91 -3.67 9.07
N LEU A 270 9.56 -4.56 10.01
CA LEU A 270 10.47 -4.96 11.09
C LEU A 270 11.40 -6.07 10.60
N HIS A 271 12.63 -6.02 11.06
CA HIS A 271 13.63 -7.07 10.89
C HIS A 271 13.59 -8.04 12.07
N TYR A 272 13.96 -9.29 11.85
CA TYR A 272 13.94 -10.31 12.87
C TYR A 272 15.26 -11.10 12.88
N SER A 273 15.91 -11.15 14.02
CA SER A 273 17.11 -11.94 14.22
C SER A 273 16.83 -13.18 15.07
N ALA A 274 17.52 -14.29 14.78
CA ALA A 274 17.41 -15.49 15.56
C ALA A 274 17.86 -15.24 17.03
N PRO A 275 17.20 -15.87 18.01
CA PRO A 275 17.64 -15.75 19.40
C PRO A 275 19.07 -16.32 19.57
N PRO A 276 19.94 -15.67 20.36
CA PRO A 276 21.35 -16.05 20.51
C PRO A 276 21.58 -17.49 20.97
N SER A 277 20.60 -18.07 21.65
CA SER A 277 20.65 -19.47 22.13
C SER A 277 20.17 -20.51 21.10
N GLY A 278 19.66 -20.05 19.94
CA GLY A 278 18.95 -20.90 18.96
C GLY A 278 17.61 -21.42 19.46
N MET A 279 17.20 -21.08 20.65
CA MET A 279 15.93 -21.44 21.28
C MET A 279 15.25 -20.18 21.84
N GLY A 280 13.96 -20.05 21.60
CA GLY A 280 13.17 -18.89 22.04
C GLY A 280 12.57 -18.12 20.88
N ASN A 281 12.17 -16.89 21.17
CA ASN A 281 11.54 -16.00 20.18
C ASN A 281 12.61 -15.17 19.45
N ALA A 282 12.36 -14.89 18.17
CA ALA A 282 13.18 -13.96 17.42
C ALA A 282 13.11 -12.55 18.02
N LEU A 283 14.22 -11.82 17.96
CA LEU A 283 14.28 -10.42 18.36
C LEU A 283 13.84 -9.56 17.19
N SER A 284 12.93 -8.63 17.44
CA SER A 284 12.46 -7.67 16.45
C SER A 284 13.26 -6.37 16.52
N GLU A 285 13.62 -5.81 15.37
CA GLU A 285 14.39 -4.58 15.23
C GLU A 285 13.74 -3.65 14.20
N ALA A 286 13.71 -2.34 14.51
CA ALA A 286 13.27 -1.30 13.60
C ALA A 286 14.51 -0.61 13.01
N GLY A 287 14.68 -0.67 11.70
CA GLY A 287 15.73 0.02 10.97
C GLY A 287 15.39 1.48 10.74
N ASP A 288 16.31 2.38 11.04
CA ASP A 288 16.19 3.80 10.71
C ASP A 288 17.20 4.19 9.62
N TYR A 289 16.80 5.09 8.72
CA TYR A 289 17.61 5.47 7.58
C TYR A 289 17.36 6.91 7.13
N LEU A 290 18.31 7.45 6.36
CA LEU A 290 18.19 8.72 5.68
C LEU A 290 17.80 8.49 4.22
N LEU A 291 16.72 9.14 3.76
CA LEU A 291 16.26 9.17 2.38
C LEU A 291 16.62 10.49 1.72
N LEU A 292 17.19 10.44 0.53
CA LEU A 292 17.28 11.55 -0.41
C LEU A 292 16.58 11.18 -1.69
N GLY A 293 15.71 12.04 -2.19
CA GLY A 293 14.88 11.75 -3.35
C GLY A 293 14.81 12.90 -4.34
N VAL A 294 14.62 12.53 -5.59
CA VAL A 294 14.28 13.41 -6.70
C VAL A 294 13.15 12.79 -7.48
N SER A 295 12.14 13.59 -7.78
CA SER A 295 11.00 13.19 -8.60
C SER A 295 10.75 14.22 -9.69
N ALA A 296 10.36 13.76 -10.87
CA ALA A 296 10.02 14.65 -11.97
C ALA A 296 8.92 14.03 -12.84
N ASN A 297 8.05 14.88 -13.37
CA ASN A 297 7.11 14.50 -14.41
C ASN A 297 7.17 15.42 -15.63
N ARG A 298 6.69 14.93 -16.76
CA ARG A 298 6.57 15.70 -18.00
C ARG A 298 5.37 15.27 -18.81
N ALA A 299 4.46 16.19 -19.05
CA ALA A 299 3.34 16.00 -19.97
C ALA A 299 3.75 16.37 -21.42
N ILE A 300 3.51 15.47 -22.38
CA ILE A 300 3.79 15.65 -23.80
C ILE A 300 2.55 15.20 -24.59
N GLY A 301 1.64 16.12 -24.87
CA GLY A 301 0.37 15.76 -25.51
C GLY A 301 -0.46 14.83 -24.63
N ARG A 302 -0.66 13.58 -25.08
CA ARG A 302 -1.41 12.54 -24.35
C ARG A 302 -0.52 11.63 -23.50
N LEU A 303 0.76 11.92 -23.44
CA LEU A 303 1.74 11.12 -22.71
C LEU A 303 2.21 11.89 -21.47
N LEU A 304 2.15 11.26 -20.31
CA LEU A 304 2.80 11.72 -19.09
C LEU A 304 3.97 10.77 -18.78
N LEU A 305 5.16 11.34 -18.63
CA LEU A 305 6.37 10.65 -18.24
C LEU A 305 6.68 10.97 -16.78
N ASN A 306 6.98 9.96 -15.99
CA ASN A 306 7.31 10.08 -14.57
C ASN A 306 8.69 9.44 -14.31
N LEU A 307 9.47 10.06 -13.42
CA LEU A 307 10.77 9.55 -12.99
C LEU A 307 10.96 9.84 -11.51
N ASP A 308 11.23 8.81 -10.72
CA ASP A 308 11.61 8.91 -9.32
C ASP A 308 12.97 8.26 -9.10
N ILE A 309 13.80 8.89 -8.27
CA ILE A 309 15.10 8.36 -7.85
C ILE A 309 15.21 8.53 -6.35
N ALA A 310 15.60 7.47 -5.65
CA ALA A 310 15.77 7.42 -4.21
C ALA A 310 17.16 6.90 -3.83
N TYR A 311 17.84 7.57 -2.94
CA TYR A 311 19.04 7.08 -2.28
C TYR A 311 18.76 6.97 -0.79
N SER A 312 18.94 5.75 -0.24
CA SER A 312 18.76 5.45 1.19
C SER A 312 20.09 5.08 1.81
N HIS A 313 20.39 5.67 2.96
CA HIS A 313 21.62 5.45 3.73
C HIS A 313 21.26 4.79 5.05
N ASP A 314 21.98 3.70 5.40
CA ASP A 314 21.82 2.88 6.60
C ASP A 314 20.53 2.04 6.63
N ILE A 315 20.05 1.59 5.46
CA ILE A 315 18.92 0.65 5.40
C ILE A 315 19.37 -0.72 5.95
N LEU A 316 18.58 -1.35 6.80
CA LEU A 316 18.90 -2.67 7.32
C LEU A 316 18.58 -3.76 6.27
N VAL A 317 19.40 -4.76 6.21
CA VAL A 317 19.13 -5.97 5.42
C VAL A 317 19.42 -7.22 6.24
N ASP A 318 18.57 -8.22 6.08
CA ASP A 318 18.71 -9.48 6.78
C ASP A 318 19.88 -10.30 6.22
N VAL A 319 20.68 -10.84 7.12
CA VAL A 319 21.85 -11.67 6.80
C VAL A 319 21.82 -12.98 7.58
N MET A 320 22.53 -13.96 7.07
CA MET A 320 22.70 -15.27 7.72
C MET A 320 24.15 -15.70 7.63
N MET A 321 24.64 -16.39 8.65
CA MET A 321 25.90 -17.11 8.57
C MET A 321 25.82 -18.21 7.52
N ALA A 322 26.88 -18.42 6.75
CA ALA A 322 26.91 -19.43 5.68
C ALA A 322 26.65 -20.86 6.16
N ASN A 323 26.92 -21.15 7.44
CA ASN A 323 26.59 -22.41 8.09
C ASN A 323 25.11 -22.50 8.55
N GLY A 324 24.33 -21.43 8.39
CA GLY A 324 22.93 -21.37 8.81
C GLY A 324 22.70 -21.26 10.33
N SER A 325 23.74 -21.02 11.10
CA SER A 325 23.66 -21.07 12.59
C SER A 325 23.13 -19.79 13.22
N ASP A 326 23.17 -18.68 12.52
CA ASP A 326 22.82 -17.37 13.09
C ASP A 326 22.26 -16.44 12.00
N THR A 327 21.28 -15.66 12.36
CA THR A 327 20.68 -14.61 11.52
C THR A 327 20.79 -13.26 12.23
N GLY A 328 20.91 -12.19 11.47
CA GLY A 328 20.99 -10.84 12.01
C GLY A 328 20.75 -9.82 10.91
N THR A 329 21.09 -8.58 11.17
CA THR A 329 20.94 -7.46 10.25
C THR A 329 22.27 -6.77 10.01
N VAL A 330 22.43 -6.14 8.86
CA VAL A 330 23.55 -5.23 8.55
C VAL A 330 23.02 -3.98 7.86
N ALA A 331 23.61 -2.84 8.18
CA ALA A 331 23.29 -1.57 7.53
C ALA A 331 24.00 -1.45 6.18
N VAL A 332 23.26 -1.15 5.13
CA VAL A 332 23.77 -0.96 3.77
C VAL A 332 23.20 0.32 3.17
N ARG A 333 23.63 0.66 1.95
CA ARG A 333 23.04 1.74 1.17
C ARG A 333 22.19 1.15 0.06
N LYS A 334 21.12 1.87 -0.30
CA LYS A 334 20.23 1.46 -1.39
C LYS A 334 20.07 2.61 -2.39
N LEU A 335 20.13 2.30 -3.66
CA LEU A 335 19.76 3.19 -4.75
C LEU A 335 18.57 2.57 -5.48
N GLY A 336 17.49 3.33 -5.60
CA GLY A 336 16.29 2.95 -6.31
C GLY A 336 15.94 3.94 -7.41
N GLY A 337 15.27 3.48 -8.45
CA GLY A 337 14.72 4.29 -9.50
C GLY A 337 13.42 3.71 -10.04
N THR A 338 12.42 4.55 -10.28
CA THR A 338 11.20 4.20 -10.98
C THR A 338 11.03 5.09 -12.19
N ALA A 339 10.75 4.48 -13.34
CA ALA A 339 10.34 5.18 -14.55
C ALA A 339 8.94 4.71 -14.93
N GLY A 340 8.05 5.67 -15.17
CA GLY A 340 6.67 5.42 -15.53
C GLY A 340 6.24 6.24 -16.74
N PHE A 341 5.26 5.73 -17.45
CA PHE A 341 4.55 6.50 -18.44
C PHE A 341 3.07 6.20 -18.40
N GLU A 342 2.27 7.21 -18.59
CA GLU A 342 0.84 7.12 -18.77
C GLU A 342 0.47 7.64 -20.13
N TYR A 343 -0.39 6.92 -20.83
CA TYR A 343 -0.85 7.29 -22.15
C TYR A 343 -2.38 7.31 -22.21
N ALA A 344 -2.95 8.51 -22.35
CA ALA A 344 -4.37 8.68 -22.62
C ALA A 344 -4.65 8.30 -24.07
N ILE A 345 -5.13 7.08 -24.31
CA ILE A 345 -5.50 6.58 -25.64
C ILE A 345 -6.61 7.46 -26.21
N ASP A 346 -7.61 7.71 -25.38
CA ASP A 346 -8.69 8.69 -25.61
C ASP A 346 -9.18 9.24 -24.26
N ASN A 347 -10.37 9.85 -24.20
CA ASN A 347 -10.93 10.40 -22.95
C ASN A 347 -11.49 9.33 -21.99
N GLU A 348 -11.60 8.09 -22.43
CA GLU A 348 -12.19 6.99 -21.69
C GLU A 348 -11.15 5.90 -21.37
N GLN A 349 -10.02 5.90 -22.08
CA GLN A 349 -9.02 4.83 -21.99
C GLN A 349 -7.66 5.37 -21.60
N ASN A 350 -7.08 4.76 -20.57
CA ASN A 350 -5.75 5.06 -20.10
C ASN A 350 -4.90 3.80 -19.98
N LEU A 351 -3.63 3.90 -20.35
CA LEU A 351 -2.61 2.87 -20.19
C LEU A 351 -1.45 3.41 -19.37
N LEU A 352 -1.12 2.73 -18.29
CA LEU A 352 0.01 3.04 -17.43
C LEU A 352 1.01 1.88 -17.44
N LEU A 353 2.28 2.21 -17.57
CA LEU A 353 3.40 1.29 -17.36
C LEU A 353 4.41 1.93 -16.40
N GLY A 354 4.78 1.21 -15.35
CA GLY A 354 5.84 1.57 -14.42
C GLY A 354 6.88 0.47 -14.31
N VAL A 355 8.14 0.84 -14.26
CA VAL A 355 9.25 -0.09 -14.01
C VAL A 355 10.11 0.48 -12.89
N THR A 356 10.32 -0.33 -11.86
CA THR A 356 11.16 -0.01 -10.70
C THR A 356 12.36 -0.93 -10.65
N ALA A 357 13.52 -0.38 -10.34
CA ALA A 357 14.72 -1.15 -10.08
C ALA A 357 15.43 -0.59 -8.83
N GLU A 358 15.87 -1.48 -7.96
CA GLU A 358 16.62 -1.14 -6.76
C GLU A 358 17.92 -1.94 -6.69
N THR A 359 18.94 -1.37 -6.09
CA THR A 359 20.22 -2.05 -5.86
C THR A 359 20.82 -1.69 -4.51
N LEU A 360 21.28 -2.73 -3.79
CA LEU A 360 22.02 -2.58 -2.55
C LEU A 360 23.48 -2.28 -2.87
N LEU A 361 23.99 -1.22 -2.25
CA LEU A 361 25.36 -0.75 -2.41
C LEU A 361 26.17 -1.05 -1.14
N LYS A 362 27.48 -1.22 -1.28
CA LYS A 362 28.40 -1.44 -0.17
C LYS A 362 28.14 -2.72 0.66
N THR A 363 27.47 -3.69 0.09
CA THR A 363 27.13 -4.95 0.77
C THR A 363 28.38 -5.73 1.16
N ASP A 364 29.41 -5.79 0.30
CA ASP A 364 30.63 -6.56 0.57
C ASP A 364 31.47 -5.93 1.71
N GLU A 365 31.32 -4.63 1.94
CA GLU A 365 31.98 -3.92 3.05
C GLU A 365 31.21 -4.11 4.38
N ALA A 366 29.89 -4.31 4.32
CA ALA A 366 29.03 -4.47 5.48
C ALA A 366 28.99 -5.91 6.04
N LEU A 367 29.19 -6.92 5.18
CA LEU A 367 29.14 -8.33 5.56
C LEU A 367 30.39 -8.74 6.34
N ALA A 368 30.18 -9.39 7.47
CA ALA A 368 31.28 -10.08 8.18
C ALA A 368 31.71 -11.36 7.45
N PRO A 369 32.92 -11.86 7.68
CA PRO A 369 33.39 -13.11 7.08
C PRO A 369 32.43 -14.29 7.35
N GLY A 370 31.99 -14.91 6.28
CA GLY A 370 31.03 -16.04 6.36
C GLY A 370 29.56 -15.65 6.46
N GLN A 371 29.22 -14.37 6.42
CA GLN A 371 27.83 -13.91 6.28
C GLN A 371 27.43 -13.83 4.80
N ARG A 372 26.13 -14.01 4.54
CA ARG A 372 25.49 -13.79 3.25
C ARG A 372 24.19 -13.04 3.42
N LEU A 373 23.81 -12.27 2.41
CA LEU A 373 22.51 -11.65 2.34
C LEU A 373 21.40 -12.70 2.25
N LEU A 374 20.27 -12.43 2.90
CA LEU A 374 19.02 -13.18 2.73
C LEU A 374 18.11 -12.55 1.68
N VAL A 375 18.43 -11.36 1.22
CA VAL A 375 17.72 -10.61 0.19
C VAL A 375 18.59 -10.49 -1.07
N ASP A 376 17.96 -10.31 -2.22
CA ASP A 376 18.66 -10.08 -3.46
C ASP A 376 19.30 -8.70 -3.49
N ARG A 377 20.51 -8.62 -4.05
CA ARG A 377 21.24 -7.35 -4.21
C ARG A 377 20.56 -6.43 -5.21
N HIS A 378 19.92 -6.99 -6.21
CA HIS A 378 19.22 -6.25 -7.26
C HIS A 378 17.80 -6.76 -7.31
N THR A 379 16.84 -5.86 -7.25
CA THR A 379 15.42 -6.18 -7.36
C THR A 379 14.79 -5.33 -8.45
N GLY A 380 13.79 -5.88 -9.11
CA GLY A 380 13.08 -5.20 -10.18
C GLY A 380 11.60 -5.56 -10.19
N ASN A 381 10.76 -4.56 -10.43
CA ASN A 381 9.32 -4.73 -10.53
C ASN A 381 8.78 -3.99 -11.75
N ALA A 382 7.73 -4.53 -12.36
CA ALA A 382 6.99 -3.87 -13.40
C ALA A 382 5.50 -3.86 -13.05
N LEU A 383 4.83 -2.75 -13.34
CA LEU A 383 3.40 -2.54 -13.22
C LEU A 383 2.83 -2.15 -14.58
N LEU A 384 1.82 -2.87 -15.04
CA LEU A 384 1.00 -2.50 -16.19
C LEU A 384 -0.43 -2.33 -15.72
N ARG A 385 -1.06 -1.20 -16.06
CA ARG A 385 -2.48 -0.97 -15.79
C ARG A 385 -3.16 -0.40 -17.02
N TYR A 386 -4.29 -0.98 -17.38
CA TYR A 386 -5.20 -0.47 -18.38
C TYR A 386 -6.54 -0.18 -17.72
N SER A 387 -7.10 1.00 -17.97
CA SER A 387 -8.43 1.39 -17.53
C SER A 387 -9.27 1.86 -18.70
N ASN A 388 -10.57 1.56 -18.66
CA ASN A 388 -11.52 1.97 -19.69
C ASN A 388 -12.87 2.28 -19.04
N SER A 389 -13.32 3.52 -19.22
CA SER A 389 -14.62 4.00 -18.78
C SER A 389 -15.62 3.85 -19.93
N LEU A 390 -16.59 2.98 -19.77
CA LEU A 390 -17.59 2.62 -20.76
C LEU A 390 -18.97 3.14 -20.35
N ARG A 391 -19.90 3.28 -21.31
CA ARG A 391 -21.29 3.69 -21.05
C ARG A 391 -21.40 5.03 -20.32
N ASN A 392 -20.61 6.03 -20.73
CA ASN A 392 -20.56 7.36 -20.11
C ASN A 392 -20.17 7.32 -18.62
N GLY A 393 -19.29 6.38 -18.21
CA GLY A 393 -18.84 6.25 -16.82
C GLY A 393 -19.58 5.19 -15.98
N ASP A 394 -20.73 4.70 -16.44
CA ASP A 394 -21.49 3.68 -15.69
C ASP A 394 -20.74 2.34 -15.54
N LEU A 395 -19.80 2.05 -16.43
CA LEU A 395 -19.06 0.79 -16.44
C LEU A 395 -17.57 1.06 -16.54
N LEU A 396 -16.82 0.73 -15.50
CA LEU A 396 -15.39 0.91 -15.44
C LEU A 396 -14.68 -0.46 -15.45
N LEU A 397 -13.83 -0.68 -16.46
CA LEU A 397 -12.94 -1.82 -16.57
C LEU A 397 -11.54 -1.41 -16.12
N SER A 398 -10.93 -2.19 -15.24
CA SER A 398 -9.53 -2.06 -14.86
C SER A 398 -8.83 -3.41 -14.99
N VAL A 399 -7.68 -3.42 -15.66
CA VAL A 399 -6.79 -4.57 -15.79
C VAL A 399 -5.44 -4.17 -15.24
N THR A 400 -4.96 -4.87 -14.22
CA THR A 400 -3.66 -4.59 -13.60
C THR A 400 -2.80 -5.86 -13.64
N MET A 401 -1.53 -5.70 -13.93
CA MET A 401 -0.54 -6.77 -13.92
C MET A 401 0.73 -6.25 -13.23
N GLN A 402 1.14 -6.96 -12.22
CA GLN A 402 2.39 -6.68 -11.49
C GLN A 402 3.33 -7.87 -11.64
N SER A 403 4.60 -7.61 -11.83
CA SER A 403 5.61 -8.64 -12.01
C SER A 403 6.86 -8.29 -11.23
N ALA A 404 7.37 -9.21 -10.43
CA ALA A 404 8.74 -9.18 -9.96
C ALA A 404 9.63 -9.74 -11.07
N LEU A 405 10.62 -8.94 -11.50
CA LEU A 405 11.46 -9.26 -12.65
C LEU A 405 12.64 -10.17 -12.26
N ASP A 406 13.04 -10.14 -11.02
CA ASP A 406 14.14 -10.91 -10.42
C ASP A 406 13.71 -12.32 -10.00
N ALA A 407 12.47 -12.53 -9.62
CA ALA A 407 11.95 -13.78 -9.07
C ALA A 407 10.81 -14.39 -9.91
N ALA A 408 10.68 -14.01 -11.17
CA ALA A 408 9.71 -14.51 -12.15
C ALA A 408 8.30 -14.76 -11.58
N SER A 409 7.73 -13.75 -10.94
CA SER A 409 6.35 -13.81 -10.43
C SER A 409 5.45 -12.75 -11.06
N VAL A 410 4.19 -13.11 -11.26
CA VAL A 410 3.17 -12.24 -11.84
C VAL A 410 1.89 -12.35 -11.03
N LEU A 411 1.36 -11.21 -10.62
CA LEU A 411 0.02 -11.04 -10.07
C LEU A 411 -0.82 -10.25 -11.09
N GLY A 412 -1.88 -10.84 -11.59
CA GLY A 412 -2.81 -10.21 -12.51
C GLY A 412 -4.17 -10.01 -11.88
N SER A 413 -4.81 -8.87 -12.12
CA SER A 413 -6.19 -8.63 -11.71
C SER A 413 -7.01 -7.99 -12.83
N VAL A 414 -8.28 -8.35 -12.90
CA VAL A 414 -9.29 -7.73 -13.75
C VAL A 414 -10.45 -7.35 -12.85
N ALA A 415 -10.82 -6.09 -12.86
CA ALA A 415 -11.98 -5.59 -12.14
C ALA A 415 -12.95 -4.92 -13.10
N LEU A 416 -14.23 -5.15 -12.90
CA LEU A 416 -15.31 -4.53 -13.64
C LEU A 416 -16.31 -3.96 -12.63
N GLN A 417 -16.41 -2.65 -12.58
CA GLN A 417 -17.35 -1.96 -11.73
C GLN A 417 -18.50 -1.43 -12.56
N TYR A 418 -19.71 -1.71 -12.09
CA TYR A 418 -20.93 -1.24 -12.71
C TYR A 418 -21.76 -0.41 -11.73
N THR A 419 -22.03 0.83 -12.10
CA THR A 419 -22.91 1.77 -11.38
C THR A 419 -24.35 1.41 -11.69
N LEU A 420 -25.03 0.77 -10.74
CA LEU A 420 -26.42 0.34 -10.87
C LEU A 420 -27.40 1.50 -10.66
N SER A 421 -27.04 2.44 -9.80
CA SER A 421 -27.76 3.69 -9.53
C SER A 421 -26.81 4.70 -8.89
N ASN A 422 -27.27 5.95 -8.66
CA ASN A 422 -26.48 6.99 -7.97
C ASN A 422 -25.93 6.58 -6.59
N HIS A 423 -26.49 5.52 -5.99
CA HIS A 423 -26.10 5.06 -4.66
C HIS A 423 -25.57 3.63 -4.63
N LEU A 424 -25.72 2.87 -5.72
CA LEU A 424 -25.44 1.44 -5.71
C LEU A 424 -24.48 1.07 -6.84
N SER A 425 -23.37 0.43 -6.48
CA SER A 425 -22.40 -0.11 -7.42
C SER A 425 -22.12 -1.59 -7.15
N LEU A 426 -21.81 -2.31 -8.21
CA LEU A 426 -21.36 -3.71 -8.16
C LEU A 426 -19.98 -3.80 -8.81
N THR A 427 -19.00 -4.24 -8.04
CA THR A 427 -17.67 -4.56 -8.56
C THR A 427 -17.52 -6.07 -8.65
N THR A 428 -17.10 -6.59 -9.79
CA THR A 428 -16.67 -7.97 -9.97
C THR A 428 -15.19 -8.00 -10.26
N GLN A 429 -14.47 -8.98 -9.70
CA GLN A 429 -13.03 -9.07 -9.86
C GLN A 429 -12.56 -10.50 -10.06
N ALA A 430 -11.46 -10.63 -10.80
CA ALA A 430 -10.68 -11.86 -10.91
C ALA A 430 -9.21 -11.53 -10.62
N ILE A 431 -8.56 -12.34 -9.79
CA ILE A 431 -7.15 -12.20 -9.41
C ILE A 431 -6.48 -13.54 -9.67
N ALA A 432 -5.34 -13.53 -10.36
CA ALA A 432 -4.57 -14.72 -10.65
C ALA A 432 -3.09 -14.50 -10.36
N THR A 433 -2.44 -15.51 -9.77
CA THR A 433 -1.02 -15.47 -9.44
C THR A 433 -0.27 -16.59 -10.15
N ARG A 434 0.90 -16.25 -10.68
CA ARG A 434 1.90 -17.19 -11.16
C ARG A 434 3.24 -16.83 -10.57
N ALA A 435 3.94 -17.81 -10.02
CA ALA A 435 5.20 -17.56 -9.34
C ALA A 435 6.12 -18.77 -9.40
N ASP A 436 7.39 -18.55 -9.63
CA ASP A 436 8.43 -19.55 -9.50
C ASP A 436 8.72 -19.86 -8.02
N ASN A 437 9.33 -21.01 -7.76
CA ASN A 437 9.62 -21.50 -6.41
C ASN A 437 10.55 -20.58 -5.58
N ASP A 438 11.26 -19.67 -6.23
CA ASP A 438 12.19 -18.74 -5.59
C ASP A 438 11.52 -17.39 -5.29
N SER A 439 10.30 -17.18 -5.76
CA SER A 439 9.52 -15.97 -5.52
C SER A 439 8.88 -15.94 -4.12
N ALA A 440 8.71 -14.75 -3.57
CA ALA A 440 7.91 -14.53 -2.36
C ALA A 440 6.44 -14.93 -2.55
N LEU A 441 5.94 -14.91 -3.79
CA LEU A 441 4.57 -15.34 -4.14
C LEU A 441 4.47 -16.85 -4.45
N ALA A 442 5.55 -17.62 -4.33
CA ALA A 442 5.53 -19.07 -4.60
C ALA A 442 4.41 -19.85 -3.90
N PRO A 443 4.03 -19.53 -2.64
CA PRO A 443 2.88 -20.17 -1.99
C PRO A 443 1.53 -19.90 -2.63
N LEU A 444 1.44 -18.87 -3.46
CA LEU A 444 0.23 -18.49 -4.21
C LEU A 444 0.29 -18.91 -5.69
N ASP A 445 1.31 -19.69 -6.09
CA ASP A 445 1.41 -20.14 -7.49
C ASP A 445 0.16 -20.92 -7.91
N GLY A 446 -0.38 -20.53 -9.06
CA GLY A 446 -1.62 -21.09 -9.60
C GLY A 446 -2.89 -20.64 -8.88
N ASP A 447 -2.82 -19.70 -7.93
CA ASP A 447 -4.00 -19.14 -7.26
C ASP A 447 -4.89 -18.40 -8.27
N LEU A 448 -6.20 -18.64 -8.19
CA LEU A 448 -7.23 -17.95 -8.96
C LEU A 448 -8.40 -17.61 -8.04
N ARG A 449 -8.70 -16.35 -7.90
CA ARG A 449 -9.77 -15.81 -7.06
C ARG A 449 -10.77 -15.06 -7.89
N LEU A 450 -12.04 -15.30 -7.61
CA LEU A 450 -13.16 -14.61 -8.22
C LEU A 450 -13.98 -13.95 -7.11
N GLY A 451 -14.28 -12.68 -7.28
CA GLY A 451 -14.94 -11.91 -6.26
C GLY A 451 -16.01 -10.98 -6.78
N MET A 452 -16.90 -10.60 -5.87
CA MET A 452 -17.85 -9.51 -6.07
C MET A 452 -17.96 -8.67 -4.81
N THR A 453 -18.14 -7.36 -5.00
CA THR A 453 -18.42 -6.40 -3.95
C THR A 453 -19.62 -5.56 -4.34
N LEU A 454 -20.67 -5.57 -3.52
CA LEU A 454 -21.80 -4.67 -3.65
C LEU A 454 -21.61 -3.52 -2.67
N SER A 455 -21.62 -2.29 -3.17
CA SER A 455 -21.44 -1.09 -2.35
C SER A 455 -22.62 -0.15 -2.49
N TRP A 456 -23.09 0.36 -1.36
CA TRP A 456 -24.14 1.36 -1.26
C TRP A 456 -23.61 2.60 -0.53
N THR A 457 -23.63 3.75 -1.20
CA THR A 457 -23.15 5.05 -0.69
C THR A 457 -24.31 6.02 -0.53
N PHE A 458 -24.34 6.77 0.55
CA PHE A 458 -25.37 7.76 0.87
C PHE A 458 -24.84 8.84 1.83
#